data_30489a2d5d626a546b67dd61290b8849
#
_entry.id   30489a2d5d626a546b67dd61290b8849
#
_cell.length_a   1.000
_cell.length_b   1.000
_cell.length_c   1.000
_cell.angle_alpha   90.00
_cell.angle_beta   90.00
_cell.angle_gamma   90.00
#
_symmetry.space_group_name_H-M   'P 1'
#
loop_
_entity.id
_entity.type
_entity.pdbx_description
1 polymer ?
#
loop_
_entity_poly.entity_id
_entity_poly.type
_entity_poly.pdbx_seq_one_letter_code
_entity_poly.pdbx_strand_id
1 'polypeptide(L)'
;AILFDRGLFEISTVLMDKAVELDPNNIDYRYRLAIFLLTFGKLEQGWKDFDTRFIAEEKAKAAYRLEPPPYWNEKNIKDLTGKKILFWTEQGLGEEILFAGILPDILKRDIHCSIQCSKRMKPIFERSFEGIEFSSWGTHAETVAAADPPFELQYPAFSLMKSIRPSLESIVSHAPYLKPEAILRKKFRTKYEKMAKGRRIVGLSWRSKNLEVGEAKTIDLNAWAPILKPENVFFVNLQYGECSK
;
A
#
# COMPACT_ATOMS: atom_id res chain seq x y z
N ALA A 1 21.55 1.14 -3.90
CA ALA A 1 20.55 1.95 -4.65
C ALA A 1 20.79 1.85 -6.17
N ILE A 2 21.85 2.42 -6.73
CA ILE A 2 22.09 2.51 -8.19
C ILE A 2 21.97 1.17 -8.93
N LEU A 3 22.53 0.09 -8.40
CA LEU A 3 22.44 -1.24 -9.03
C LEU A 3 21.01 -1.80 -8.96
N PHE A 4 20.31 -1.56 -7.87
CA PHE A 4 18.92 -1.94 -7.71
C PHE A 4 18.02 -1.23 -8.74
N ASP A 5 18.21 0.09 -8.89
CA ASP A 5 17.48 0.92 -9.85
C ASP A 5 17.76 0.51 -11.33
N ARG A 6 18.90 -0.13 -11.57
CA ARG A 6 19.27 -0.73 -12.87
C ARG A 6 18.79 -2.17 -13.06
N GLY A 7 18.01 -2.71 -12.13
CA GLY A 7 17.49 -4.07 -12.19
C GLY A 7 18.50 -5.17 -11.81
N LEU A 8 19.68 -4.80 -11.31
CA LEU A 8 20.69 -5.75 -10.81
C LEU A 8 20.40 -6.11 -9.35
N PHE A 9 19.24 -6.68 -9.15
CA PHE A 9 18.63 -6.86 -7.84
C PHE A 9 19.42 -7.80 -6.91
N GLU A 10 19.76 -9.01 -7.39
CA GLU A 10 20.47 -10.01 -6.58
C GLU A 10 21.82 -9.48 -6.09
N ILE A 11 22.59 -8.89 -7.00
CA ILE A 11 23.88 -8.27 -6.67
C ILE A 11 23.68 -7.14 -5.65
N SER A 12 22.66 -6.32 -5.84
CA SER A 12 22.35 -5.22 -4.93
C SER A 12 22.04 -5.71 -3.52
N THR A 13 21.30 -6.81 -3.41
CA THR A 13 20.93 -7.40 -2.13
C THR A 13 22.18 -7.97 -1.42
N VAL A 14 23.02 -8.71 -2.14
CA VAL A 14 24.27 -9.26 -1.58
C VAL A 14 25.21 -8.15 -1.09
N LEU A 15 25.38 -7.09 -1.88
CA LEU A 15 26.22 -5.96 -1.49
C LEU A 15 25.64 -5.18 -0.29
N MET A 16 24.32 -5.06 -0.21
CA MET A 16 23.68 -4.40 0.93
C MET A 16 23.77 -5.25 2.20
N ASP A 17 23.62 -6.56 2.08
CA ASP A 17 23.82 -7.49 3.19
C ASP A 17 25.25 -7.36 3.75
N LYS A 18 26.25 -7.32 2.83
CA LYS A 18 27.65 -7.08 3.23
C LYS A 18 27.88 -5.72 3.89
N ALA A 19 27.18 -4.67 3.42
CA ALA A 19 27.25 -3.35 4.06
C ALA A 19 26.68 -3.37 5.49
N VAL A 20 25.59 -4.10 5.72
CA VAL A 20 25.03 -4.29 7.07
C VAL A 20 25.95 -5.13 7.95
N GLU A 21 26.61 -6.15 7.41
CA GLU A 21 27.63 -6.90 8.18
C GLU A 21 28.80 -6.02 8.65
N LEU A 22 29.23 -5.08 7.80
CA LEU A 22 30.36 -4.18 8.11
C LEU A 22 29.96 -3.04 9.07
N ASP A 23 28.72 -2.60 9.02
CA ASP A 23 28.18 -1.55 9.90
C ASP A 23 26.74 -1.89 10.31
N PRO A 24 26.57 -2.79 11.31
CA PRO A 24 25.25 -3.29 11.72
C PRO A 24 24.34 -2.23 12.35
N ASN A 25 24.91 -1.13 12.80
CA ASN A 25 24.17 -0.03 13.43
C ASN A 25 23.69 1.03 12.44
N ASN A 26 24.07 0.92 11.18
CA ASN A 26 23.66 1.85 10.13
C ASN A 26 22.20 1.62 9.75
N ILE A 27 21.37 2.52 10.19
CA ILE A 27 19.90 2.44 10.00
C ILE A 27 19.53 2.49 8.52
N ASP A 28 20.21 3.30 7.71
CA ASP A 28 19.94 3.40 6.28
C ASP A 28 20.25 2.09 5.55
N TYR A 29 21.35 1.43 5.91
CA TYR A 29 21.71 0.14 5.32
C TYR A 29 20.70 -0.94 5.69
N ARG A 30 20.29 -1.01 6.95
CA ARG A 30 19.29 -1.96 7.45
C ARG A 30 17.94 -1.76 6.76
N TYR A 31 17.48 -0.52 6.68
CA TYR A 31 16.23 -0.20 6.00
C TYR A 31 16.28 -0.57 4.51
N ARG A 32 17.35 -0.20 3.80
CA ARG A 32 17.50 -0.54 2.37
C ARG A 32 17.56 -2.05 2.14
N LEU A 33 18.27 -2.78 2.98
CA LEU A 33 18.30 -4.24 2.92
C LEU A 33 16.89 -4.82 3.14
N ALA A 34 16.14 -4.30 4.11
CA ALA A 34 14.76 -4.73 4.36
C ALA A 34 13.87 -4.56 3.11
N ILE A 35 13.94 -3.40 2.45
CA ILE A 35 13.20 -3.15 1.20
C ILE A 35 13.62 -4.13 0.10
N PHE A 36 14.92 -4.39 -0.07
CA PHE A 36 15.41 -5.34 -1.08
C PHE A 36 14.90 -6.75 -0.81
N LEU A 37 14.98 -7.20 0.44
CA LEU A 37 14.49 -8.52 0.85
C LEU A 37 12.99 -8.67 0.63
N LEU A 38 12.18 -7.66 1.01
CA LEU A 38 10.74 -7.66 0.79
C LEU A 38 10.40 -7.70 -0.71
N THR A 39 11.14 -6.97 -1.54
CA THR A 39 10.96 -6.96 -3.00
C THR A 39 11.16 -8.35 -3.61
N PHE A 40 12.07 -9.16 -3.01
CA PHE A 40 12.32 -10.55 -3.45
C PHE A 40 11.49 -11.61 -2.76
N GLY A 41 10.50 -11.20 -1.98
CA GLY A 41 9.66 -12.15 -1.26
C GLY A 41 10.34 -12.81 -0.06
N LYS A 42 11.52 -12.36 0.37
CA LYS A 42 12.18 -12.81 1.60
C LYS A 42 11.54 -12.11 2.80
N LEU A 43 10.23 -12.34 2.99
CA LEU A 43 9.39 -11.55 3.88
C LEU A 43 9.87 -11.63 5.33
N GLU A 44 10.15 -12.82 5.85
CA GLU A 44 10.59 -13.01 7.23
C GLU A 44 11.85 -12.20 7.58
N GLN A 45 12.79 -12.14 6.65
CA GLN A 45 14.02 -11.39 6.82
C GLN A 45 13.79 -9.89 6.67
N GLY A 46 13.04 -9.48 5.64
CA GLY A 46 12.77 -8.08 5.36
C GLY A 46 11.94 -7.40 6.45
N TRP A 47 10.97 -8.09 7.03
CA TRP A 47 10.16 -7.53 8.11
C TRP A 47 10.94 -7.21 9.38
N LYS A 48 12.10 -7.83 9.63
CA LYS A 48 12.89 -7.57 10.83
C LYS A 48 13.32 -6.12 10.96
N ASP A 49 13.71 -5.51 9.85
CA ASP A 49 14.24 -4.14 9.83
C ASP A 49 13.33 -3.13 9.10
N PHE A 50 12.14 -3.56 8.67
CA PHE A 50 11.23 -2.67 7.94
C PHE A 50 10.82 -1.42 8.76
N ASP A 51 10.69 -1.56 10.07
CA ASP A 51 10.29 -0.45 10.95
C ASP A 51 11.41 0.56 11.20
N THR A 52 12.64 0.28 10.79
CA THR A 52 13.71 1.29 10.78
C THR A 52 13.42 2.47 9.85
N ARG A 53 12.41 2.35 8.96
CA ARG A 53 11.92 3.48 8.14
C ARG A 53 11.51 4.69 8.95
N PHE A 54 10.99 4.49 10.15
CA PHE A 54 10.61 5.60 11.04
C PHE A 54 11.80 6.42 11.56
N ILE A 55 13.01 5.97 11.31
CA ILE A 55 14.25 6.68 11.61
C ILE A 55 14.94 7.12 10.31
N ALA A 56 14.97 6.24 9.29
CA ALA A 56 15.67 6.44 8.02
C ALA A 56 14.92 7.37 7.05
N GLU A 57 13.60 7.35 7.04
CA GLU A 57 12.79 8.13 6.10
C GLU A 57 12.09 9.29 6.78
N GLU A 58 12.33 10.52 6.32
CA GLU A 58 11.70 11.73 6.85
C GLU A 58 10.18 11.68 6.80
N LYS A 59 9.60 11.14 5.73
CA LYS A 59 8.15 11.01 5.58
C LYS A 59 7.54 10.05 6.61
N ALA A 60 8.15 8.89 6.82
CA ALA A 60 7.69 7.91 7.80
C ALA A 60 7.90 8.44 9.23
N LYS A 61 9.06 9.08 9.48
CA LYS A 61 9.37 9.74 10.75
C LYS A 61 8.37 10.83 11.11
N ALA A 62 8.00 11.68 10.14
CA ALA A 62 7.00 12.74 10.34
C ALA A 62 5.59 12.19 10.60
N ALA A 63 5.29 10.97 10.14
CA ALA A 63 4.02 10.30 10.40
C ALA A 63 3.99 9.55 11.74
N TYR A 64 5.16 9.28 12.35
CA TYR A 64 5.25 8.56 13.61
C TYR A 64 4.63 9.37 14.75
N ARG A 65 3.71 8.75 15.48
CA ARG A 65 2.91 9.45 16.50
C ARG A 65 3.40 9.09 17.89
N LEU A 66 3.67 10.12 18.68
CA LEU A 66 4.11 10.00 20.06
C LEU A 66 2.96 10.15 21.06
N GLU A 67 1.83 10.75 20.63
CA GLU A 67 0.67 10.97 21.46
C GLU A 67 -0.13 9.68 21.68
N PRO A 68 -0.93 9.59 22.78
CA PRO A 68 -1.84 8.48 23.02
C PRO A 68 -2.81 8.21 21.86
N PRO A 69 -3.31 6.99 21.71
CA PRO A 69 -3.14 5.81 22.57
C PRO A 69 -1.75 5.16 22.47
N PRO A 70 -1.36 4.29 23.42
CA PRO A 70 -0.08 3.61 23.40
C PRO A 70 0.07 2.69 22.19
N TYR A 71 1.31 2.46 21.77
CA TYR A 71 1.60 1.51 20.70
C TYR A 71 1.39 0.06 21.15
N TRP A 72 0.90 -0.77 20.22
CA TRP A 72 0.94 -2.22 20.41
C TRP A 72 2.40 -2.71 20.43
N ASN A 73 2.71 -3.61 21.37
CA ASN A 73 4.07 -4.12 21.60
C ASN A 73 4.48 -5.29 20.72
N GLU A 74 3.64 -5.69 19.76
CA GLU A 74 3.88 -6.69 18.72
C GLU A 74 4.16 -8.13 19.19
N LYS A 75 3.92 -8.46 20.44
CA LYS A 75 4.20 -9.82 20.93
C LYS A 75 3.33 -10.89 20.27
N ASN A 76 2.03 -10.64 20.15
CA ASN A 76 1.10 -11.57 19.53
C ASN A 76 -0.10 -10.84 18.93
N ILE A 77 -0.43 -11.10 17.66
CA ILE A 77 -1.60 -10.50 17.01
C ILE A 77 -2.92 -10.82 17.73
N LYS A 78 -3.00 -11.95 18.46
CA LYS A 78 -4.16 -12.29 19.29
C LYS A 78 -4.38 -11.34 20.46
N ASP A 79 -3.36 -10.61 20.88
CA ASP A 79 -3.47 -9.61 21.94
C ASP A 79 -4.36 -8.42 21.52
N LEU A 80 -4.66 -8.31 20.22
CA LEU A 80 -5.55 -7.29 19.66
C LEU A 80 -7.02 -7.70 19.65
N THR A 81 -7.35 -8.97 19.90
CA THR A 81 -8.73 -9.47 19.89
C THR A 81 -9.55 -8.77 20.97
N GLY A 82 -10.74 -8.29 20.60
CA GLY A 82 -11.67 -7.55 21.47
C GLY A 82 -11.24 -6.13 21.81
N LYS A 83 -10.09 -5.66 21.33
CA LYS A 83 -9.60 -4.29 21.57
C LYS A 83 -9.98 -3.34 20.48
N LYS A 84 -10.20 -2.06 20.85
CA LYS A 84 -10.38 -0.97 19.88
C LYS A 84 -9.04 -0.33 19.55
N ILE A 85 -8.64 -0.45 18.29
CA ILE A 85 -7.29 -0.09 17.82
C ILE A 85 -7.35 0.93 16.70
N LEU A 86 -6.47 1.91 16.74
CA LEU A 86 -6.26 2.86 15.64
C LEU A 86 -5.06 2.43 14.78
N PHE A 87 -5.31 2.00 13.55
CA PHE A 87 -4.28 1.84 12.54
C PHE A 87 -4.16 3.10 11.68
N TRP A 88 -2.96 3.53 11.40
CA TRP A 88 -2.73 4.70 10.56
C TRP A 88 -1.71 4.39 9.45
N THR A 89 -2.02 4.88 8.25
CA THR A 89 -1.16 4.73 7.09
C THR A 89 -0.19 5.92 6.99
N GLU A 90 0.99 5.70 6.43
CA GLU A 90 2.04 6.72 6.30
C GLU A 90 2.68 6.76 4.90
N GLN A 91 2.33 5.81 4.05
CA GLN A 91 2.91 5.63 2.73
C GLN A 91 2.03 6.29 1.64
N GLY A 92 2.24 5.91 0.39
CA GLY A 92 1.44 6.39 -0.75
C GLY A 92 0.16 5.59 -0.99
N LEU A 93 -0.61 6.00 -2.02
CA LEU A 93 -1.91 5.38 -2.33
C LEU A 93 -1.79 3.90 -2.72
N GLY A 94 -0.71 3.51 -3.40
CA GLY A 94 -0.48 2.12 -3.79
C GLY A 94 -0.29 1.22 -2.58
N GLU A 95 0.46 1.71 -1.63
CA GLU A 95 0.73 1.05 -0.37
C GLU A 95 -0.55 0.95 0.48
N GLU A 96 -1.37 1.99 0.52
CA GLU A 96 -2.68 1.93 1.20
C GLU A 96 -3.59 0.84 0.60
N ILE A 97 -3.60 0.72 -0.73
CA ILE A 97 -4.33 -0.35 -1.42
C ILE A 97 -3.76 -1.72 -1.03
N LEU A 98 -2.44 -1.87 -1.02
CA LEU A 98 -1.78 -3.12 -0.63
C LEU A 98 -2.12 -3.50 0.82
N PHE A 99 -2.03 -2.55 1.75
CA PHE A 99 -2.43 -2.74 3.14
C PHE A 99 -3.89 -3.18 3.25
N ALA A 100 -4.80 -2.55 2.50
CA ALA A 100 -6.22 -2.89 2.54
C ALA A 100 -6.50 -4.35 2.20
N GLY A 101 -5.58 -5.04 1.52
CA GLY A 101 -5.67 -6.47 1.24
C GLY A 101 -5.63 -7.37 2.48
N ILE A 102 -5.19 -6.88 3.64
CA ILE A 102 -5.23 -7.65 4.90
C ILE A 102 -6.48 -7.36 5.75
N LEU A 103 -7.27 -6.35 5.42
CA LEU A 103 -8.46 -5.97 6.20
C LEU A 103 -9.48 -7.11 6.34
N PRO A 104 -9.73 -7.94 5.31
CA PRO A 104 -10.58 -9.11 5.48
C PRO A 104 -10.07 -10.11 6.53
N ASP A 105 -8.76 -10.19 6.72
CA ASP A 105 -8.18 -11.07 7.74
C ASP A 105 -8.24 -10.46 9.15
N ILE A 106 -8.18 -9.14 9.24
CA ILE A 106 -8.37 -8.40 10.50
C ILE A 106 -9.82 -8.57 10.98
N LEU A 107 -10.79 -8.37 10.08
CA LEU A 107 -12.22 -8.54 10.41
C LEU A 107 -12.55 -9.95 10.91
N LYS A 108 -11.89 -10.99 10.38
CA LYS A 108 -12.08 -12.39 10.84
C LYS A 108 -11.51 -12.66 12.24
N ARG A 109 -10.69 -11.78 12.79
CA ARG A 109 -10.00 -11.96 14.08
C ARG A 109 -10.66 -11.26 15.24
N ASP A 110 -11.86 -10.70 15.04
CA ASP A 110 -12.56 -9.91 16.08
C ASP A 110 -11.68 -8.75 16.62
N ILE A 111 -11.00 -8.08 15.71
CA ILE A 111 -10.20 -6.88 16.01
C ILE A 111 -11.04 -5.67 15.62
N HIS A 112 -11.45 -4.89 16.62
CA HIS A 112 -12.19 -3.65 16.40
C HIS A 112 -11.21 -2.55 16.01
N CYS A 113 -11.22 -2.14 14.76
CA CYS A 113 -10.26 -1.15 14.29
C CYS A 113 -10.92 0.05 13.60
N SER A 114 -10.29 1.20 13.79
CA SER A 114 -10.45 2.37 12.93
C SER A 114 -9.17 2.58 12.14
N ILE A 115 -9.30 3.06 10.91
CA ILE A 115 -8.15 3.24 10.02
C ILE A 115 -8.06 4.69 9.58
N GLN A 116 -6.90 5.30 9.82
CA GLN A 116 -6.59 6.61 9.31
C GLN A 116 -5.82 6.50 8.00
N CYS A 117 -6.41 7.01 6.93
CA CYS A 117 -5.91 6.88 5.56
C CYS A 117 -5.97 8.22 4.80
N SER A 118 -5.49 8.25 3.56
CA SER A 118 -5.59 9.43 2.71
C SER A 118 -7.04 9.79 2.39
N LYS A 119 -7.31 11.09 2.23
CA LYS A 119 -8.65 11.59 1.83
C LYS A 119 -9.17 10.94 0.54
N ARG A 120 -8.28 10.55 -0.37
CA ARG A 120 -8.64 9.89 -1.63
C ARG A 120 -9.11 8.45 -1.44
N MET A 121 -8.49 7.71 -0.52
CA MET A 121 -8.82 6.31 -0.28
C MET A 121 -10.01 6.14 0.66
N LYS A 122 -10.23 7.08 1.56
CA LYS A 122 -11.33 7.01 2.54
C LYS A 122 -12.67 6.60 1.92
N PRO A 123 -13.25 7.28 0.91
CA PRO A 123 -14.55 6.89 0.34
C PRO A 123 -14.52 5.54 -0.40
N ILE A 124 -13.35 5.09 -0.83
CA ILE A 124 -13.19 3.77 -1.45
C ILE A 124 -13.22 2.68 -0.38
N PHE A 125 -12.51 2.90 0.71
CA PHE A 125 -12.43 1.95 1.82
C PHE A 125 -13.75 1.85 2.59
N GLU A 126 -14.42 2.98 2.87
CA GLU A 126 -15.73 3.00 3.54
C GLU A 126 -16.78 2.13 2.83
N ARG A 127 -16.87 2.20 1.51
CA ARG A 127 -17.81 1.34 0.75
C ARG A 127 -17.32 -0.10 0.54
N SER A 128 -16.04 -0.37 0.79
CA SER A 128 -15.43 -1.70 0.58
C SER A 128 -15.43 -2.56 1.82
N PHE A 129 -15.28 -1.96 2.99
CA PHE A 129 -15.06 -2.66 4.24
C PHE A 129 -16.09 -2.23 5.29
N GLU A 130 -17.20 -2.92 5.33
CA GLU A 130 -18.24 -2.71 6.35
C GLU A 130 -17.70 -3.13 7.73
N GLY A 131 -18.03 -2.36 8.75
CA GLY A 131 -17.58 -2.62 10.13
C GLY A 131 -16.23 -2.00 10.49
N ILE A 132 -15.56 -1.30 9.56
CA ILE A 132 -14.34 -0.53 9.83
C ILE A 132 -14.65 0.96 9.72
N GLU A 133 -14.24 1.72 10.72
CA GLU A 133 -14.30 3.19 10.69
C GLU A 133 -13.09 3.75 9.98
N PHE A 134 -13.29 4.75 9.11
CA PHE A 134 -12.20 5.41 8.38
C PHE A 134 -12.16 6.91 8.67
N SER A 135 -10.99 7.41 9.02
CA SER A 135 -10.70 8.83 9.18
C SER A 135 -9.59 9.28 8.20
N SER A 136 -9.43 10.58 8.02
CA SER A 136 -8.43 11.12 7.11
C SER A 136 -7.14 11.49 7.83
N TRP A 137 -6.02 11.45 7.13
CA TRP A 137 -4.76 12.03 7.62
C TRP A 137 -4.96 13.49 8.05
N GLY A 138 -4.25 13.88 9.09
CA GLY A 138 -4.34 15.22 9.67
C GLY A 138 -5.45 15.41 10.70
N THR A 139 -6.27 14.37 10.95
CA THR A 139 -7.36 14.39 11.95
C THR A 139 -7.09 13.46 13.13
N HIS A 140 -5.80 13.23 13.48
CA HIS A 140 -5.46 12.23 14.51
C HIS A 140 -6.05 12.61 15.89
N ALA A 141 -5.80 13.84 16.33
CA ALA A 141 -6.28 14.30 17.63
C ALA A 141 -7.81 14.26 17.73
N GLU A 142 -8.50 14.72 16.68
CA GLU A 142 -9.97 14.69 16.61
C GLU A 142 -10.49 13.25 16.56
N THR A 143 -9.82 12.37 15.81
CA THR A 143 -10.21 10.95 15.71
C THR A 143 -10.08 10.26 17.06
N VAL A 144 -8.99 10.51 17.79
CA VAL A 144 -8.77 9.92 19.12
C VAL A 144 -9.75 10.50 20.14
N ALA A 145 -9.96 11.82 20.14
CA ALA A 145 -10.86 12.49 21.07
C ALA A 145 -12.34 12.11 20.88
N ALA A 146 -12.76 11.83 19.64
CA ALA A 146 -14.13 11.46 19.31
C ALA A 146 -14.42 9.96 19.49
N ALA A 147 -13.43 9.15 19.83
CA ALA A 147 -13.61 7.71 19.95
C ALA A 147 -14.37 7.32 21.21
N ASP A 148 -15.50 6.60 21.04
CA ASP A 148 -16.29 6.02 22.12
C ASP A 148 -16.62 4.54 21.79
N PRO A 149 -16.14 3.58 22.56
CA PRO A 149 -15.13 3.70 23.60
C PRO A 149 -13.79 4.20 23.06
N PRO A 150 -12.87 4.72 23.90
CA PRO A 150 -11.57 5.21 23.46
C PRO A 150 -10.69 4.11 22.86
N PHE A 151 -9.75 4.48 22.03
CA PHE A 151 -8.75 3.54 21.50
C PHE A 151 -7.82 3.09 22.63
N GLU A 152 -7.62 1.78 22.72
CA GLU A 152 -6.70 1.19 23.68
C GLU A 152 -5.26 1.19 23.16
N LEU A 153 -5.10 1.03 21.86
CA LEU A 153 -3.80 0.93 21.20
C LEU A 153 -3.81 1.67 19.84
N GLN A 154 -2.63 2.01 19.37
CA GLN A 154 -2.41 2.42 17.99
C GLN A 154 -1.26 1.63 17.36
N TYR A 155 -1.25 1.58 16.03
CA TYR A 155 -0.17 0.93 15.31
C TYR A 155 -0.07 1.39 13.85
N PRO A 156 1.16 1.51 13.29
CA PRO A 156 1.33 1.78 11.86
C PRO A 156 0.76 0.64 11.02
N ALA A 157 -0.09 0.98 10.09
CA ALA A 157 -0.81 0.00 9.28
C ALA A 157 0.12 -0.96 8.52
N PHE A 158 1.20 -0.44 7.92
CA PHE A 158 2.16 -1.28 7.19
C PHE A 158 2.97 -2.21 8.09
N SER A 159 3.29 -1.79 9.31
CA SER A 159 3.99 -2.65 10.28
C SER A 159 3.15 -3.86 10.70
N LEU A 160 1.81 -3.74 10.64
CA LEU A 160 0.92 -4.86 10.91
C LEU A 160 1.08 -6.01 9.89
N MET A 161 1.51 -5.70 8.67
CA MET A 161 1.69 -6.72 7.62
C MET A 161 2.69 -7.80 8.03
N LYS A 162 3.71 -7.50 8.81
CA LYS A 162 4.66 -8.50 9.33
C LYS A 162 3.99 -9.56 10.21
N SER A 163 2.90 -9.20 10.91
CA SER A 163 2.14 -10.13 11.75
C SER A 163 1.05 -10.90 11.00
N ILE A 164 0.54 -10.34 9.90
CA ILE A 164 -0.51 -10.97 9.07
C ILE A 164 0.10 -11.72 7.88
N ARG A 165 1.22 -11.23 7.35
CA ARG A 165 1.94 -11.75 6.18
C ARG A 165 3.44 -11.96 6.50
N PRO A 166 3.77 -12.80 7.50
CA PRO A 166 5.16 -13.00 7.90
C PRO A 166 6.00 -13.70 6.81
N SER A 167 5.38 -14.55 5.99
CA SER A 167 6.06 -15.31 4.92
C SER A 167 5.24 -15.33 3.63
N LEU A 168 5.80 -15.82 2.53
CA LEU A 168 5.09 -15.95 1.24
C LEU A 168 3.89 -16.89 1.34
N GLU A 169 4.00 -17.98 2.11
CA GLU A 169 2.95 -18.95 2.32
C GLU A 169 1.74 -18.34 3.06
N SER A 170 1.98 -17.28 3.82
CA SER A 170 0.92 -16.53 4.51
C SER A 170 0.13 -15.61 3.58
N ILE A 171 0.60 -15.39 2.35
CA ILE A 171 -0.12 -14.59 1.36
C ILE A 171 -1.24 -15.43 0.77
N VAL A 172 -2.47 -15.10 1.15
CA VAL A 172 -3.66 -15.76 0.61
C VAL A 172 -4.24 -14.95 -0.54
N SER A 173 -4.72 -15.63 -1.56
CA SER A 173 -5.49 -15.01 -2.63
C SER A 173 -6.86 -14.64 -2.10
N HIS A 174 -7.19 -13.36 -2.15
CA HIS A 174 -8.53 -12.88 -1.86
C HIS A 174 -9.28 -12.56 -3.15
N ALA A 175 -10.61 -12.69 -3.11
CA ALA A 175 -11.46 -12.07 -4.10
C ALA A 175 -11.19 -10.54 -4.12
N PRO A 176 -11.51 -9.82 -5.23
CA PRO A 176 -11.38 -8.38 -5.27
C PRO A 176 -12.03 -7.74 -4.05
N TYR A 177 -11.26 -7.03 -3.24
CA TYR A 177 -11.74 -6.47 -1.97
C TYR A 177 -12.19 -5.00 -2.09
N LEU A 178 -11.78 -4.28 -3.12
CA LEU A 178 -12.23 -2.91 -3.36
C LEU A 178 -13.54 -2.90 -4.16
N LYS A 179 -14.54 -2.20 -3.64
CA LYS A 179 -15.85 -2.03 -4.29
C LYS A 179 -15.89 -0.71 -5.06
N PRO A 180 -16.17 -0.72 -6.37
CA PRO A 180 -16.43 0.50 -7.11
C PRO A 180 -17.76 1.14 -6.67
N GLU A 181 -17.91 2.44 -6.89
CA GLU A 181 -19.18 3.11 -6.73
C GLU A 181 -20.16 2.60 -7.82
N ALA A 182 -21.32 2.10 -7.40
CA ALA A 182 -22.22 1.31 -8.25
C ALA A 182 -22.79 2.11 -9.44
N ILE A 183 -23.17 3.38 -9.22
CA ILE A 183 -23.75 4.25 -10.26
C ILE A 183 -22.68 4.58 -11.30
N LEU A 184 -21.48 4.96 -10.86
CA LEU A 184 -20.37 5.26 -11.78
C LEU A 184 -19.93 4.00 -12.55
N ARG A 185 -19.87 2.86 -11.89
CA ARG A 185 -19.56 1.58 -12.56
C ARG A 185 -20.54 1.30 -13.67
N LYS A 186 -21.87 1.40 -13.41
CA LYS A 186 -22.93 1.21 -14.42
C LYS A 186 -22.78 2.19 -15.56
N LYS A 187 -22.60 3.48 -15.25
CA LYS A 187 -22.43 4.55 -16.24
C LYS A 187 -21.26 4.29 -17.18
N PHE A 188 -20.07 4.03 -16.61
CA PHE A 188 -18.87 3.80 -17.42
C PHE A 188 -18.95 2.49 -18.19
N ARG A 189 -19.48 1.44 -17.60
CA ARG A 189 -19.68 0.15 -18.27
C ARG A 189 -20.55 0.32 -19.51
N THR A 190 -21.73 0.89 -19.38
CA THR A 190 -22.65 1.14 -20.51
C THR A 190 -21.99 2.00 -21.59
N LYS A 191 -21.27 3.07 -21.18
CA LYS A 191 -20.56 3.94 -22.13
C LYS A 191 -19.53 3.16 -22.95
N TYR A 192 -18.66 2.42 -22.28
CA TYR A 192 -17.54 1.75 -22.95
C TYR A 192 -17.97 0.50 -23.72
N GLU A 193 -18.97 -0.24 -23.25
CA GLU A 193 -19.55 -1.36 -24.02
C GLU A 193 -20.18 -0.88 -25.34
N LYS A 194 -20.90 0.24 -25.32
CA LYS A 194 -21.44 0.88 -26.56
C LYS A 194 -20.32 1.30 -27.53
N MET A 195 -19.21 1.86 -27.02
CA MET A 195 -18.08 2.31 -27.85
C MET A 195 -17.25 1.11 -28.36
N ALA A 196 -17.12 0.08 -27.57
CA ALA A 196 -16.34 -1.11 -27.92
C ALA A 196 -16.98 -1.96 -29.02
N LYS A 197 -18.31 -1.92 -29.19
CA LYS A 197 -19.04 -2.69 -30.19
C LYS A 197 -18.70 -4.17 -30.21
N GLY A 198 -18.67 -4.80 -29.03
CA GLY A 198 -18.32 -6.20 -28.84
C GLY A 198 -16.83 -6.51 -28.73
N ARG A 199 -15.95 -5.52 -28.97
CA ARG A 199 -14.51 -5.69 -28.74
C ARG A 199 -14.18 -5.80 -27.26
N ARG A 200 -13.06 -6.47 -26.94
CA ARG A 200 -12.53 -6.54 -25.57
C ARG A 200 -12.08 -5.17 -25.10
N ILE A 201 -12.55 -4.74 -23.93
CA ILE A 201 -12.15 -3.44 -23.37
C ILE A 201 -10.88 -3.61 -22.52
N VAL A 202 -9.86 -2.80 -22.81
CA VAL A 202 -8.58 -2.76 -22.08
C VAL A 202 -8.27 -1.33 -21.68
N GLY A 203 -8.08 -1.08 -20.39
CA GLY A 203 -7.64 0.21 -19.87
C GLY A 203 -6.12 0.33 -19.91
N LEU A 204 -5.63 1.51 -20.29
CA LEU A 204 -4.20 1.81 -20.36
C LEU A 204 -3.84 2.99 -19.47
N SER A 205 -2.73 2.85 -18.72
CA SER A 205 -2.05 3.94 -18.02
C SER A 205 -0.54 3.68 -18.17
N TRP A 206 0.21 4.65 -18.63
CA TRP A 206 1.60 4.47 -19.08
C TRP A 206 2.60 5.42 -18.43
N ARG A 207 2.13 6.39 -17.64
CA ARG A 207 2.96 7.43 -17.06
C ARG A 207 2.62 7.66 -15.58
N SER A 208 3.65 7.79 -14.76
CA SER A 208 3.54 8.23 -13.39
C SER A 208 3.81 9.74 -13.29
N LYS A 209 3.07 10.44 -12.43
CA LYS A 209 3.30 11.85 -12.08
C LYS A 209 4.10 12.02 -10.78
N ASN A 210 4.60 10.95 -10.20
CA ASN A 210 5.49 11.06 -9.05
C ASN A 210 6.79 11.72 -9.47
N LEU A 211 7.20 12.77 -8.78
CA LEU A 211 8.40 13.56 -9.14
C LEU A 211 9.71 12.81 -8.87
N GLU A 212 9.72 11.88 -7.91
CA GLU A 212 10.93 11.17 -7.48
C GLU A 212 11.20 9.91 -8.32
N VAL A 213 10.15 9.15 -8.60
CA VAL A 213 10.27 7.82 -9.24
C VAL A 213 9.41 7.69 -10.49
N GLY A 214 8.75 8.77 -10.91
CA GLY A 214 7.79 8.74 -12.03
C GLY A 214 8.45 8.44 -13.37
N GLU A 215 9.66 8.93 -13.60
CA GLU A 215 10.41 8.68 -14.82
C GLU A 215 10.73 7.18 -14.99
N ALA A 216 11.21 6.54 -13.93
CA ALA A 216 11.48 5.10 -13.93
C ALA A 216 10.23 4.22 -14.09
N LYS A 217 9.04 4.77 -13.81
CA LYS A 217 7.74 4.10 -13.95
C LYS A 217 6.96 4.54 -15.20
N THR A 218 7.62 5.26 -16.12
CA THR A 218 7.00 5.80 -17.34
C THR A 218 7.56 5.09 -18.56
N ILE A 219 6.67 4.67 -19.44
CA ILE A 219 7.04 4.11 -20.76
C ILE A 219 6.47 5.05 -21.82
N ASP A 220 7.32 5.45 -22.77
CA ASP A 220 6.87 6.28 -23.90
C ASP A 220 5.72 5.60 -24.65
N LEU A 221 4.67 6.35 -24.95
CA LEU A 221 3.47 5.79 -25.60
C LEU A 221 3.78 5.21 -26.99
N ASN A 222 4.81 5.71 -27.68
CA ASN A 222 5.23 5.15 -28.97
C ASN A 222 5.76 3.72 -28.84
N ALA A 223 6.36 3.38 -27.68
CA ALA A 223 6.81 2.02 -27.41
C ALA A 223 5.64 1.02 -27.26
N TRP A 224 4.42 1.51 -27.04
CA TRP A 224 3.22 0.68 -26.94
C TRP A 224 2.61 0.32 -28.30
N ALA A 225 3.09 0.88 -29.40
CA ALA A 225 2.54 0.64 -30.74
C ALA A 225 2.31 -0.85 -31.06
N PRO A 226 3.20 -1.81 -30.70
CA PRO A 226 2.95 -3.23 -30.94
C PRO A 226 1.73 -3.79 -30.17
N ILE A 227 1.50 -3.26 -28.95
CA ILE A 227 0.41 -3.69 -28.05
C ILE A 227 -0.93 -3.09 -28.49
N LEU A 228 -0.91 -1.94 -29.15
CA LEU A 228 -2.12 -1.21 -29.58
C LEU A 228 -2.68 -1.68 -30.94
N LYS A 229 -2.01 -2.60 -31.64
CA LYS A 229 -2.39 -3.14 -32.95
C LYS A 229 -3.66 -4.00 -33.01
N PRO A 230 -4.03 -4.81 -31.97
CA PRO A 230 -5.13 -5.75 -32.10
C PRO A 230 -6.46 -5.05 -32.39
N GLU A 231 -7.11 -5.38 -33.51
CA GLU A 231 -8.39 -4.77 -33.94
C GLU A 231 -9.57 -5.20 -33.07
N ASN A 232 -9.48 -6.38 -32.46
CA ASN A 232 -10.50 -6.91 -31.57
C ASN A 232 -10.48 -6.33 -30.14
N VAL A 233 -9.63 -5.32 -29.89
CA VAL A 233 -9.49 -4.64 -28.60
C VAL A 233 -9.93 -3.17 -28.75
N PHE A 234 -10.67 -2.70 -27.77
CA PHE A 234 -11.02 -1.30 -27.57
C PHE A 234 -10.22 -0.76 -26.39
N PHE A 235 -9.27 0.10 -26.66
CA PHE A 235 -8.43 0.69 -25.61
C PHE A 235 -9.09 1.94 -25.01
N VAL A 236 -9.06 2.03 -23.68
CA VAL A 236 -9.55 3.15 -22.90
C VAL A 236 -8.39 3.83 -22.19
N ASN A 237 -8.19 5.11 -22.45
CA ASN A 237 -7.21 5.91 -21.75
C ASN A 237 -7.64 6.10 -20.28
N LEU A 238 -6.87 5.54 -19.34
CA LEU A 238 -7.01 5.69 -17.91
C LEU A 238 -5.95 6.62 -17.32
N GLN A 239 -5.10 7.20 -18.16
CA GLN A 239 -4.06 8.12 -17.70
C GLN A 239 -4.69 9.37 -17.11
N TYR A 240 -4.32 9.72 -15.90
CA TYR A 240 -4.77 10.95 -15.26
C TYR A 240 -3.88 12.15 -15.61
N GLY A 241 -4.47 13.33 -15.55
CA GLY A 241 -3.84 14.59 -15.92
C GLY A 241 -3.85 14.86 -17.43
N GLU A 242 -3.13 15.87 -17.87
CA GLU A 242 -3.03 16.21 -19.27
C GLU A 242 -2.25 15.15 -20.04
N CYS A 243 -2.88 14.55 -21.05
CA CYS A 243 -2.35 13.46 -21.85
C CYS A 243 -2.31 13.81 -23.35
N SER A 244 -2.57 15.08 -23.70
CA SER A 244 -2.71 15.57 -25.06
C SER A 244 -1.41 16.05 -25.71
N LYS A 245 -0.26 15.70 -25.14
CA LYS A 245 1.06 15.99 -25.72
C LYS A 245 1.85 14.72 -25.90
#